data_89c54d8299d471d159c45782e498545d
#
_entry.id   89c54d8299d471d159c45782e498545d
#
_cell.length_a   1.000
_cell.length_b   1.000
_cell.length_c   1.000
_cell.angle_alpha   90.00
_cell.angle_beta   90.00
_cell.angle_gamma   90.00
#
_symmetry.space_group_name_H-M   'P 1'
#
loop_
_entity.id
_entity.type
_entity.pdbx_description
1 polymer ?
#
loop_
_entity_poly.entity_id
_entity_poly.type
_entity_poly.pdbx_seq_one_letter_code
_entity_poly.pdbx_strand_id
1 'polypeptide(L)'
;VRAVEADLQWRDVSLYQNPFNEMISQAAFDGSVSSAGFSSTSPEFSTDGQYAKCWVREKDTIQLYKTGSVFGMEPVSEYLASQLAVLLCPGAAVYDLGFHHGELISKCTLFTSERYGLAKAAVLTKDRTIAGFLRYFEGIGSGDAFRRMCILDALILNTDRHSGNFGVLFENDTLQVQKMAPVFDNNRSLLFDLDNDQLKNTEWCIRHCSPRLGSDFIATARGLLTDSIRADLEKLRAFRFTGHPVLSIDPERLERL
;
A
#
# COMPACT_ATOMS: atom_id res chain seq x y z
N VAL A 1 -18.47 19.83 5.11
CA VAL A 1 -18.37 19.57 6.54
C VAL A 1 -19.10 20.68 7.28
N ARG A 2 -20.21 20.39 7.93
CA ARG A 2 -20.88 21.34 8.83
C ARG A 2 -20.21 21.23 10.21
N ALA A 3 -19.23 22.04 10.46
CA ALA A 3 -18.74 22.32 11.82
C ALA A 3 -19.51 23.52 12.38
N VAL A 4 -20.85 23.41 12.52
CA VAL A 4 -21.64 24.59 12.88
C VAL A 4 -21.92 24.71 14.39
N GLU A 5 -21.64 23.66 15.18
CA GLU A 5 -21.95 23.68 16.63
C GLU A 5 -21.03 22.79 17.46
N ALA A 6 -19.90 22.35 16.94
CA ALA A 6 -18.92 21.61 17.74
C ALA A 6 -17.75 22.54 18.07
N ASP A 7 -17.34 22.54 19.30
CA ASP A 7 -16.15 23.23 19.81
C ASP A 7 -14.87 22.48 19.36
N LEU A 8 -14.84 22.13 18.06
CA LEU A 8 -13.76 21.36 17.44
C LEU A 8 -12.60 22.28 17.07
N GLN A 9 -11.44 21.96 17.58
CA GLN A 9 -10.18 22.60 17.22
C GLN A 9 -9.46 21.78 16.16
N TRP A 10 -8.54 22.40 15.41
CA TRP A 10 -7.74 21.72 14.39
C TRP A 10 -7.06 20.46 14.91
N ARG A 11 -6.51 20.50 16.12
CA ARG A 11 -5.88 19.33 16.76
C ARG A 11 -6.81 18.13 16.97
N ASP A 12 -8.13 18.35 17.00
CA ASP A 12 -9.10 17.28 17.21
C ASP A 12 -9.36 16.47 15.93
N VAL A 13 -9.13 17.08 14.78
CA VAL A 13 -9.36 16.48 13.46
C VAL A 13 -8.09 16.26 12.64
N SER A 14 -6.97 16.86 13.04
CA SER A 14 -5.69 16.72 12.34
C SER A 14 -5.06 15.38 12.60
N LEU A 15 -4.79 14.60 11.58
CA LEU A 15 -4.04 13.34 11.67
C LEU A 15 -2.65 13.56 12.33
N TYR A 16 -2.05 14.73 12.14
CA TYR A 16 -0.69 15.03 12.60
C TYR A 16 -0.63 15.52 14.04
N GLN A 17 -1.67 16.19 14.53
CA GLN A 17 -1.69 16.83 15.86
C GLN A 17 -2.53 16.08 16.89
N ASN A 18 -3.46 15.23 16.44
CA ASN A 18 -4.29 14.45 17.35
C ASN A 18 -3.44 13.41 18.11
N PRO A 19 -3.59 13.27 19.43
CA PRO A 19 -2.84 12.29 20.21
C PRO A 19 -3.24 10.84 19.94
N PHE A 20 -4.37 10.61 19.24
CA PHE A 20 -5.04 9.33 19.03
C PHE A 20 -5.52 8.68 20.33
N ASN A 21 -6.49 7.79 20.21
CA ASN A 21 -7.08 7.08 21.34
C ASN A 21 -7.01 5.57 21.10
N GLU A 22 -6.39 4.85 22.01
CA GLU A 22 -6.23 3.40 21.91
C GLU A 22 -7.56 2.64 21.85
N MET A 23 -8.62 3.16 22.52
CA MET A 23 -9.97 2.57 22.42
C MET A 23 -10.54 2.64 21.01
N ILE A 24 -10.20 3.67 20.23
CA ILE A 24 -10.60 3.83 18.84
C ILE A 24 -9.87 2.81 17.99
N SER A 25 -8.57 2.66 18.20
CA SER A 25 -7.75 1.64 17.55
C SER A 25 -8.31 0.25 17.82
N GLN A 26 -8.61 -0.09 19.06
CA GLN A 26 -9.22 -1.35 19.45
C GLN A 26 -10.55 -1.59 18.72
N ALA A 27 -11.45 -0.61 18.74
CA ALA A 27 -12.76 -0.72 18.08
C ALA A 27 -12.65 -0.93 16.56
N ALA A 28 -11.60 -0.40 15.93
CA ALA A 28 -11.36 -0.60 14.49
C ALA A 28 -11.04 -2.07 14.16
N PHE A 29 -10.45 -2.81 15.09
CA PHE A 29 -10.00 -4.19 14.87
C PHE A 29 -10.98 -5.25 15.41
N ASP A 30 -11.59 -5.04 16.57
CA ASP A 30 -12.50 -6.03 17.18
C ASP A 30 -13.99 -5.80 16.87
N GLY A 31 -14.30 -4.69 16.20
CA GLY A 31 -15.69 -4.32 15.89
C GLY A 31 -16.51 -3.92 17.12
N SER A 32 -15.89 -3.80 18.30
CA SER A 32 -16.55 -3.38 19.50
C SER A 32 -16.86 -1.88 19.43
N VAL A 33 -18.10 -1.56 19.09
CA VAL A 33 -18.64 -0.20 19.25
C VAL A 33 -18.92 0.00 20.73
N SER A 34 -17.92 0.47 21.47
CA SER A 34 -18.20 0.94 22.80
C SER A 34 -19.07 2.20 22.68
N SER A 35 -20.15 2.27 23.46
CA SER A 35 -21.09 3.40 23.49
C SER A 35 -20.47 4.71 24.00
N ALA A 36 -19.19 4.76 24.24
CA ALA A 36 -18.44 5.90 24.71
C ALA A 36 -17.91 6.73 23.54
N GLY A 37 -18.75 7.64 23.03
CA GLY A 37 -18.29 8.90 22.45
C GLY A 37 -17.34 8.85 21.25
N PHE A 38 -17.49 7.90 20.30
CA PHE A 38 -16.76 7.98 19.04
C PHE A 38 -17.24 9.18 18.24
N SER A 39 -16.36 10.16 18.08
CA SER A 39 -16.60 11.22 17.12
C SER A 39 -16.33 10.69 15.71
N SER A 40 -17.28 10.92 14.78
CA SER A 40 -17.07 10.66 13.33
C SER A 40 -15.92 11.50 12.74
N THR A 41 -15.29 12.34 13.55
CA THR A 41 -14.17 13.21 13.20
C THR A 41 -12.82 12.67 13.68
N SER A 42 -12.79 11.49 14.34
CA SER A 42 -11.53 10.88 14.81
C SER A 42 -10.62 10.55 13.63
N PRO A 43 -9.43 11.17 13.54
CA PRO A 43 -8.57 11.04 12.37
C PRO A 43 -7.98 9.63 12.21
N GLU A 44 -7.98 8.81 13.26
CA GLU A 44 -7.51 7.42 13.24
C GLU A 44 -8.28 6.55 12.25
N PHE A 45 -9.55 6.88 12.00
CA PHE A 45 -10.41 6.21 11.02
C PHE A 45 -10.34 6.82 9.61
N SER A 46 -9.50 7.80 9.36
CA SER A 46 -9.37 8.43 8.04
C SER A 46 -8.68 7.51 7.01
N THR A 47 -9.19 6.28 6.89
CA THR A 47 -8.66 5.22 6.02
C THR A 47 -9.75 4.65 5.13
N ASP A 48 -9.39 4.29 3.89
CA ASP A 48 -10.29 3.64 2.94
C ASP A 48 -9.90 2.17 2.76
N GLY A 49 -10.85 1.29 2.51
CA GLY A 49 -10.61 -0.09 2.10
C GLY A 49 -11.37 -1.14 2.90
N GLN A 50 -11.19 -2.40 2.55
CA GLN A 50 -12.02 -3.52 2.97
C GLN A 50 -11.67 -4.08 4.35
N TYR A 51 -10.37 -4.10 4.69
CA TYR A 51 -9.88 -4.70 5.93
C TYR A 51 -9.82 -3.68 7.08
N ALA A 52 -9.90 -4.17 8.31
CA ALA A 52 -9.72 -3.35 9.50
C ALA A 52 -8.36 -2.67 9.48
N LYS A 53 -8.36 -1.37 9.71
CA LYS A 53 -7.17 -0.55 9.73
C LYS A 53 -7.39 0.73 10.52
N CYS A 54 -6.32 1.23 11.11
CA CYS A 54 -6.31 2.53 11.76
C CYS A 54 -4.91 3.14 11.74
N TRP A 55 -4.85 4.44 11.95
CA TRP A 55 -3.62 5.13 12.27
C TRP A 55 -3.30 4.98 13.75
N VAL A 56 -2.06 4.63 14.06
CA VAL A 56 -1.55 4.47 15.42
C VAL A 56 -0.31 5.35 15.57
N ARG A 57 -0.19 6.02 16.71
CA ARG A 57 1.00 6.80 17.02
C ARG A 57 2.00 5.94 17.79
N GLU A 58 3.12 5.65 17.17
CA GLU A 58 4.26 4.98 17.80
C GLU A 58 5.37 6.02 18.04
N LYS A 59 5.58 6.40 19.30
CA LYS A 59 6.54 7.44 19.68
C LYS A 59 6.32 8.71 18.84
N ASP A 60 7.29 9.07 18.00
CA ASP A 60 7.26 10.26 17.15
C ASP A 60 6.77 10.00 15.72
N THR A 61 6.31 8.79 15.42
CA THR A 61 5.84 8.39 14.09
C THR A 61 4.37 8.04 14.09
N ILE A 62 3.71 8.23 12.96
CA ILE A 62 2.35 7.76 12.70
C ILE A 62 2.46 6.55 11.79
N GLN A 63 1.89 5.44 12.22
CA GLN A 63 1.90 4.17 11.51
C GLN A 63 0.48 3.82 11.05
N LEU A 64 0.33 3.35 9.83
CA LEU A 64 -0.89 2.69 9.40
C LEU A 64 -0.80 1.20 9.79
N TYR A 65 -1.71 0.74 10.63
CA TYR A 65 -1.90 -0.67 10.95
C TYR A 65 -3.04 -1.22 10.09
N LYS A 66 -2.84 -2.37 9.49
CA LYS A 66 -3.81 -3.00 8.60
C LYS A 66 -3.80 -4.52 8.78
N THR A 67 -5.00 -5.11 8.99
CA THR A 67 -5.17 -6.57 9.00
C THR A 67 -5.38 -7.11 7.59
N GLY A 68 -5.56 -8.41 7.50
CA GLY A 68 -5.99 -9.11 6.29
C GLY A 68 -7.30 -9.86 6.48
N SER A 69 -7.53 -10.84 5.62
CA SER A 69 -8.60 -11.81 5.73
C SER A 69 -8.36 -12.78 6.90
N VAL A 70 -9.32 -13.67 7.14
CA VAL A 70 -9.25 -14.71 8.18
C VAL A 70 -7.98 -15.57 8.07
N PHE A 71 -7.41 -15.71 6.87
CA PHE A 71 -6.17 -16.46 6.67
C PHE A 71 -4.90 -15.63 6.91
N GLY A 72 -5.01 -14.30 7.09
CA GLY A 72 -3.92 -13.42 7.47
C GLY A 72 -2.78 -13.27 6.46
N MET A 73 -2.98 -13.68 5.20
CA MET A 73 -1.91 -13.66 4.20
C MET A 73 -1.64 -12.28 3.60
N GLU A 74 -2.60 -11.37 3.62
CA GLU A 74 -2.44 -10.02 3.09
C GLU A 74 -1.35 -9.21 3.83
N PRO A 75 -1.26 -9.21 5.19
CA PRO A 75 -0.15 -8.58 5.88
C PRO A 75 1.21 -9.16 5.50
N VAL A 76 1.31 -10.50 5.43
CA VAL A 76 2.53 -11.20 5.02
C VAL A 76 2.92 -10.85 3.59
N SER A 77 1.96 -10.87 2.67
CA SER A 77 2.16 -10.48 1.27
C SER A 77 2.69 -9.05 1.16
N GLU A 78 2.12 -8.12 1.91
CA GLU A 78 2.53 -6.72 1.91
C GLU A 78 3.95 -6.51 2.44
N TYR A 79 4.30 -7.21 3.52
CA TYR A 79 5.66 -7.22 4.07
C TYR A 79 6.68 -7.76 3.06
N LEU A 80 6.41 -8.94 2.47
CA LEU A 80 7.30 -9.55 1.49
C LEU A 80 7.42 -8.69 0.22
N ALA A 81 6.29 -8.23 -0.32
CA ALA A 81 6.29 -7.37 -1.50
C ALA A 81 7.10 -6.09 -1.30
N SER A 82 7.09 -5.52 -0.08
CA SER A 82 7.86 -4.32 0.22
C SER A 82 9.37 -4.53 0.11
N GLN A 83 9.88 -5.75 0.35
CA GLN A 83 11.30 -6.08 0.20
C GLN A 83 11.77 -5.89 -1.25
N LEU A 84 10.94 -6.30 -2.22
CA LEU A 84 11.23 -6.10 -3.64
C LEU A 84 10.95 -4.64 -4.07
N ALA A 85 9.87 -4.05 -3.53
CA ALA A 85 9.46 -2.69 -3.85
C ALA A 85 10.56 -1.68 -3.54
N VAL A 86 11.24 -1.75 -2.41
CA VAL A 86 12.30 -0.81 -2.04
C VAL A 86 13.54 -0.91 -2.96
N LEU A 87 13.77 -2.06 -3.57
CA LEU A 87 14.88 -2.27 -4.50
C LEU A 87 14.57 -1.72 -5.91
N LEU A 88 13.32 -1.85 -6.36
CA LEU A 88 12.92 -1.45 -7.71
C LEU A 88 12.33 -0.04 -7.77
N CYS A 89 11.59 0.38 -6.75
CA CYS A 89 10.85 1.63 -6.68
C CYS A 89 11.43 2.53 -5.59
N PRO A 90 12.35 3.43 -5.89
CA PRO A 90 12.96 4.31 -4.90
C PRO A 90 11.92 5.08 -4.08
N GLY A 91 12.00 4.97 -2.76
CA GLY A 91 11.07 5.61 -1.84
C GLY A 91 9.72 4.89 -1.68
N ALA A 92 9.59 3.64 -2.11
CA ALA A 92 8.41 2.82 -1.82
C ALA A 92 8.15 2.74 -0.32
N ALA A 93 6.87 2.58 0.07
CA ALA A 93 6.50 2.36 1.46
C ALA A 93 7.10 1.03 1.95
N VAL A 94 7.77 1.09 3.10
CA VAL A 94 8.33 -0.08 3.78
C VAL A 94 7.29 -0.61 4.74
N TYR A 95 7.03 -1.90 4.68
CA TYR A 95 6.10 -2.56 5.57
C TYR A 95 6.84 -3.49 6.53
N ASP A 96 6.37 -3.52 7.75
CA ASP A 96 6.77 -4.46 8.80
C ASP A 96 5.56 -5.26 9.26
N LEU A 97 5.78 -6.36 9.98
CA LEU A 97 4.73 -7.18 10.59
C LEU A 97 4.67 -6.94 12.09
N GLY A 98 3.48 -7.16 12.65
CA GLY A 98 3.27 -7.11 14.10
C GLY A 98 1.97 -7.77 14.51
N PHE A 99 1.69 -7.75 15.79
CA PHE A 99 0.39 -8.06 16.34
C PHE A 99 -0.23 -6.83 16.98
N HIS A 100 -1.51 -6.63 16.77
CA HIS A 100 -2.29 -5.57 17.39
C HIS A 100 -3.65 -6.13 17.79
N HIS A 101 -4.00 -6.04 19.08
CA HIS A 101 -5.20 -6.66 19.67
C HIS A 101 -5.41 -8.13 19.29
N GLY A 102 -4.30 -8.89 19.18
CA GLY A 102 -4.33 -10.33 18.83
C GLY A 102 -4.37 -10.62 17.34
N GLU A 103 -4.57 -9.63 16.49
CA GLU A 103 -4.60 -9.78 15.03
C GLU A 103 -3.22 -9.55 14.42
N LEU A 104 -2.86 -10.36 13.41
CA LEU A 104 -1.67 -10.12 12.60
C LEU A 104 -1.91 -8.89 11.71
N ILE A 105 -0.98 -7.95 11.76
CA ILE A 105 -1.04 -6.72 10.99
C ILE A 105 0.20 -6.52 10.13
N SER A 106 0.04 -5.83 9.01
CA SER A 106 1.11 -5.07 8.37
C SER A 106 1.08 -3.63 8.90
N LYS A 107 2.26 -3.03 9.02
CA LYS A 107 2.38 -1.64 9.44
C LYS A 107 3.39 -0.88 8.58
N CYS A 108 3.05 0.36 8.24
CA CYS A 108 3.95 1.25 7.51
C CYS A 108 3.86 2.68 8.04
N THR A 109 4.98 3.38 7.97
CA THR A 109 5.03 4.79 8.37
C THR A 109 4.24 5.67 7.41
N LEU A 110 3.48 6.62 7.96
CA LEU A 110 2.80 7.65 7.20
C LEU A 110 3.82 8.44 6.34
N PHE A 111 3.57 8.51 5.04
CA PHE A 111 4.45 9.22 4.09
C PHE A 111 3.91 10.59 3.66
N THR A 112 2.74 11.00 4.18
CA THR A 112 2.23 12.37 4.07
C THR A 112 2.65 13.20 5.29
N SER A 113 2.42 14.49 5.25
CA SER A 113 2.75 15.41 6.34
C SER A 113 1.81 16.61 6.33
N GLU A 114 1.91 17.51 7.31
CA GLU A 114 1.17 18.78 7.27
C GLU A 114 1.47 19.59 6.00
N ARG A 115 2.68 19.42 5.43
CA ARG A 115 3.09 20.09 4.19
C ARG A 115 2.63 19.34 2.93
N TYR A 116 2.61 18.02 2.94
CA TYR A 116 2.36 17.20 1.75
C TYR A 116 1.17 16.28 1.92
N GLY A 117 0.18 16.41 1.05
CA GLY A 117 -0.99 15.53 0.93
C GLY A 117 -0.84 14.49 -0.16
N LEU A 118 -1.72 13.50 -0.15
CA LEU A 118 -1.85 12.46 -1.18
C LEU A 118 -3.10 12.71 -2.01
N ALA A 119 -2.94 12.87 -3.33
CA ALA A 119 -4.04 12.80 -4.29
C ALA A 119 -3.98 11.47 -5.04
N LYS A 120 -5.07 10.69 -4.95
CA LYS A 120 -5.17 9.38 -5.61
C LYS A 120 -5.26 9.54 -7.13
N ALA A 121 -4.68 8.60 -7.88
CA ALA A 121 -4.66 8.64 -9.35
C ALA A 121 -6.06 8.70 -9.98
N ALA A 122 -7.08 8.22 -9.27
CA ALA A 122 -8.48 8.27 -9.69
C ALA A 122 -9.00 9.68 -10.06
N VAL A 123 -8.40 10.73 -9.49
CA VAL A 123 -8.81 12.13 -9.71
C VAL A 123 -7.84 12.91 -10.62
N LEU A 124 -6.71 12.32 -11.01
CA LEU A 124 -5.65 13.03 -11.73
C LEU A 124 -5.88 13.12 -13.23
N THR A 125 -6.53 12.13 -13.82
CA THR A 125 -6.82 12.08 -15.26
C THR A 125 -8.15 11.37 -15.54
N LYS A 126 -8.81 11.77 -16.64
CA LYS A 126 -10.00 11.08 -17.15
C LYS A 126 -9.64 9.80 -17.90
N ASP A 127 -8.47 9.76 -18.53
CA ASP A 127 -7.94 8.56 -19.20
C ASP A 127 -7.28 7.65 -18.17
N ARG A 128 -8.03 6.67 -17.70
CA ARG A 128 -7.59 5.70 -16.67
C ARG A 128 -6.90 4.47 -17.24
N THR A 129 -6.43 4.54 -18.47
CA THR A 129 -5.57 3.51 -19.05
C THR A 129 -4.12 3.67 -18.60
N ILE A 130 -3.32 2.61 -18.76
CA ILE A 130 -1.86 2.68 -18.50
C ILE A 130 -1.22 3.81 -19.30
N ALA A 131 -1.59 3.95 -20.59
CA ALA A 131 -1.07 5.01 -21.44
C ALA A 131 -1.48 6.41 -20.96
N GLY A 132 -2.72 6.57 -20.48
CA GLY A 132 -3.21 7.83 -19.92
C GLY A 132 -2.48 8.22 -18.63
N PHE A 133 -2.31 7.29 -17.73
CA PHE A 133 -1.51 7.51 -16.51
C PHE A 133 -0.05 7.77 -16.84
N LEU A 134 0.56 7.01 -17.75
CA LEU A 134 1.94 7.23 -18.15
C LEU A 134 2.16 8.66 -18.66
N ARG A 135 1.30 9.13 -19.59
CA ARG A 135 1.37 10.51 -20.09
C ARG A 135 1.28 11.55 -18.95
N TYR A 136 0.37 11.32 -17.99
CA TYR A 136 0.24 12.21 -16.85
C TYR A 136 1.53 12.23 -16.01
N PHE A 137 2.05 11.06 -15.64
CA PHE A 137 3.26 10.97 -14.81
C PHE A 137 4.51 11.44 -15.53
N GLU A 138 4.61 11.25 -16.85
CA GLU A 138 5.69 11.84 -17.65
C GLU A 138 5.60 13.37 -17.64
N GLY A 139 4.41 13.95 -17.74
CA GLY A 139 4.18 15.40 -17.68
C GLY A 139 4.62 16.06 -16.39
N ILE A 140 4.67 15.32 -15.29
CA ILE A 140 5.16 15.81 -13.97
C ILE A 140 6.56 15.27 -13.63
N GLY A 141 7.30 14.69 -14.58
CA GLY A 141 8.65 14.16 -14.35
C GLY A 141 8.71 12.85 -13.54
N SER A 142 7.59 12.15 -13.37
CA SER A 142 7.51 10.90 -12.59
C SER A 142 7.21 9.66 -13.44
N GLY A 143 7.44 9.73 -14.76
CA GLY A 143 7.17 8.62 -15.68
C GLY A 143 7.96 7.35 -15.36
N ASP A 144 9.22 7.46 -14.95
CA ASP A 144 10.04 6.31 -14.54
C ASP A 144 9.46 5.63 -13.29
N ALA A 145 9.02 6.40 -12.30
CA ALA A 145 8.40 5.87 -11.08
C ALA A 145 7.11 5.09 -11.39
N PHE A 146 6.28 5.59 -12.30
CA PHE A 146 5.06 4.90 -12.74
C PHE A 146 5.38 3.58 -13.48
N ARG A 147 6.39 3.59 -14.39
CA ARG A 147 6.86 2.38 -15.09
C ARG A 147 7.34 1.33 -14.10
N ARG A 148 8.15 1.72 -13.12
CA ARG A 148 8.68 0.85 -12.07
C ARG A 148 7.56 0.24 -11.23
N MET A 149 6.55 1.00 -10.85
CA MET A 149 5.38 0.49 -10.13
C MET A 149 4.66 -0.59 -10.95
N CYS A 150 4.37 -0.36 -12.23
CA CYS A 150 3.69 -1.35 -13.06
C CYS A 150 4.53 -2.61 -13.30
N ILE A 151 5.85 -2.47 -13.38
CA ILE A 151 6.78 -3.61 -13.52
C ILE A 151 6.87 -4.36 -12.19
N LEU A 152 6.92 -3.67 -11.06
CA LEU A 152 6.82 -4.28 -9.74
C LEU A 152 5.53 -5.10 -9.62
N ASP A 153 4.38 -4.53 -9.98
CA ASP A 153 3.09 -5.23 -9.92
C ASP A 153 3.09 -6.52 -10.76
N ALA A 154 3.81 -6.53 -11.88
CA ALA A 154 3.98 -7.75 -12.69
C ALA A 154 4.90 -8.78 -12.02
N LEU A 155 5.95 -8.35 -11.32
CA LEU A 155 6.86 -9.25 -10.61
C LEU A 155 6.22 -9.90 -9.38
N ILE A 156 5.42 -9.12 -8.64
CA ILE A 156 4.76 -9.61 -7.42
C ILE A 156 3.33 -10.12 -7.69
N LEU A 157 2.86 -10.10 -8.94
CA LEU A 157 1.50 -10.47 -9.35
C LEU A 157 0.44 -9.73 -8.52
N ASN A 158 0.55 -8.40 -8.42
CA ASN A 158 -0.39 -7.58 -7.66
C ASN A 158 -1.74 -7.48 -8.37
N THR A 159 -2.73 -8.18 -7.85
CA THR A 159 -4.07 -8.26 -8.46
C THR A 159 -4.98 -7.09 -8.12
N ASP A 160 -4.55 -6.15 -7.26
CA ASP A 160 -5.40 -5.05 -6.79
C ASP A 160 -4.83 -3.64 -7.04
N ARG A 161 -3.88 -3.46 -7.95
CA ARG A 161 -3.43 -2.12 -8.33
C ARG A 161 -4.51 -1.38 -9.09
N HIS A 162 -5.37 -0.65 -8.41
CA HIS A 162 -6.35 0.26 -9.01
C HIS A 162 -5.97 1.72 -8.77
N SER A 163 -6.66 2.65 -9.43
CA SER A 163 -6.36 4.09 -9.35
C SER A 163 -6.53 4.73 -7.96
N GLY A 164 -7.00 3.99 -6.98
CA GLY A 164 -7.02 4.37 -5.56
C GLY A 164 -5.75 4.01 -4.80
N ASN A 165 -4.90 3.09 -5.36
CA ASN A 165 -3.72 2.53 -4.69
C ASN A 165 -2.39 3.09 -5.21
N PHE A 166 -2.44 4.21 -5.92
CA PHE A 166 -1.30 5.03 -6.29
C PHE A 166 -1.77 6.47 -6.54
N GLY A 167 -0.83 7.41 -6.66
CA GLY A 167 -1.17 8.81 -6.85
C GLY A 167 0.04 9.73 -6.81
N VAL A 168 -0.19 10.98 -6.41
CA VAL A 168 0.85 12.00 -6.31
C VAL A 168 0.88 12.62 -4.92
N LEU A 169 2.06 13.04 -4.50
CA LEU A 169 2.20 13.99 -3.41
C LEU A 169 2.05 15.40 -3.95
N PHE A 170 1.29 16.22 -3.25
CA PHE A 170 1.11 17.63 -3.54
C PHE A 170 1.35 18.47 -2.29
N GLU A 171 1.75 19.70 -2.47
CA GLU A 171 1.92 20.65 -1.37
C GLU A 171 0.55 21.20 -0.95
N ASN A 172 0.22 21.09 0.33
CA ASN A 172 -1.11 21.43 0.85
C ASN A 172 -1.46 22.92 0.68
N ASP A 173 -0.48 23.82 0.82
CA ASP A 173 -0.73 25.27 0.75
C ASP A 173 -0.91 25.75 -0.68
N THR A 174 -0.15 25.21 -1.63
CA THR A 174 -0.13 25.66 -3.02
C THR A 174 -0.90 24.77 -3.97
N LEU A 175 -1.26 23.56 -3.54
CA LEU A 175 -1.84 22.46 -4.33
C LEU A 175 -0.95 22.03 -5.51
N GLN A 176 0.33 22.39 -5.49
CA GLN A 176 1.26 21.99 -6.54
C GLN A 176 1.66 20.52 -6.40
N VAL A 177 1.50 19.78 -7.48
CA VAL A 177 1.96 18.40 -7.57
C VAL A 177 3.49 18.37 -7.53
N GLN A 178 4.04 17.54 -6.65
CA GLN A 178 5.47 17.41 -6.45
C GLN A 178 6.07 16.24 -7.22
N LYS A 179 5.50 15.07 -7.03
CA LYS A 179 5.97 13.81 -7.62
C LYS A 179 4.94 12.69 -7.42
N MET A 180 5.19 11.55 -8.06
CA MET A 180 4.47 10.32 -7.72
C MET A 180 4.65 10.00 -6.22
N ALA A 181 3.57 9.61 -5.56
CA ALA A 181 3.62 9.12 -4.19
C ALA A 181 4.45 7.82 -4.10
N PRO A 182 5.03 7.48 -2.94
CA PRO A 182 5.60 6.16 -2.71
C PRO A 182 4.67 5.06 -3.21
N VAL A 183 5.22 3.95 -3.71
CA VAL A 183 4.41 2.75 -4.00
C VAL A 183 3.94 2.17 -2.68
N PHE A 184 2.64 1.94 -2.54
CA PHE A 184 1.99 1.43 -1.33
C PHE A 184 0.86 0.46 -1.70
N ASP A 185 0.31 -0.22 -0.70
CA ASP A 185 -0.84 -1.13 -0.81
C ASP A 185 -0.59 -2.30 -1.78
N ASN A 186 0.35 -3.17 -1.39
CA ASN A 186 0.74 -4.37 -2.13
C ASN A 186 0.19 -5.66 -1.49
N ASN A 187 -0.85 -5.57 -0.65
CA ASN A 187 -1.35 -6.66 0.16
C ASN A 187 -1.98 -7.82 -0.63
N ARG A 188 -2.44 -7.57 -1.85
CA ARG A 188 -2.99 -8.59 -2.76
C ARG A 188 -2.01 -8.98 -3.86
N SER A 189 -0.81 -9.35 -3.42
CA SER A 189 0.28 -9.80 -4.29
C SER A 189 0.86 -11.14 -3.81
N LEU A 190 1.84 -11.66 -4.54
CA LEU A 190 2.56 -12.88 -4.18
C LEU A 190 1.62 -14.07 -3.93
N LEU A 191 0.55 -14.15 -4.75
CA LEU A 191 -0.41 -15.27 -4.71
C LEU A 191 -0.99 -15.46 -3.29
N PHE A 192 -1.36 -14.35 -2.63
CA PHE A 192 -1.76 -14.29 -1.22
C PHE A 192 -2.94 -15.20 -0.88
N ASP A 193 -3.79 -15.51 -1.85
CA ASP A 193 -5.01 -16.33 -1.76
C ASP A 193 -4.81 -17.81 -2.12
N LEU A 194 -3.58 -18.21 -2.45
CA LEU A 194 -3.24 -19.60 -2.80
C LEU A 194 -2.52 -20.30 -1.65
N ASP A 195 -2.80 -21.58 -1.47
CA ASP A 195 -2.07 -22.46 -0.56
C ASP A 195 -0.76 -23.00 -1.18
N ASN A 196 0.07 -23.68 -0.37
CA ASN A 196 1.35 -24.23 -0.82
C ASN A 196 1.20 -25.33 -1.88
N ASP A 197 0.12 -26.09 -1.90
CA ASP A 197 -0.10 -27.11 -2.90
C ASP A 197 -0.44 -26.49 -4.25
N GLN A 198 -1.24 -25.43 -4.26
CA GLN A 198 -1.57 -24.67 -5.46
C GLN A 198 -0.31 -23.98 -6.04
N LEU A 199 0.58 -23.47 -5.18
CA LEU A 199 1.84 -22.84 -5.59
C LEU A 199 2.80 -23.79 -6.32
N LYS A 200 2.63 -25.12 -6.23
CA LYS A 200 3.43 -26.10 -7.00
C LYS A 200 3.20 -26.01 -8.49
N ASN A 201 2.08 -25.46 -8.94
CA ASN A 201 1.76 -25.30 -10.36
C ASN A 201 1.94 -23.84 -10.80
N THR A 202 3.18 -23.42 -11.02
CA THR A 202 3.54 -22.05 -11.39
C THR A 202 2.78 -21.54 -12.62
N GLU A 203 2.59 -22.37 -13.64
CA GLU A 203 1.86 -21.97 -14.85
C GLU A 203 0.40 -21.66 -14.55
N TRP A 204 -0.25 -22.49 -13.75
CA TRP A 204 -1.61 -22.24 -13.31
C TRP A 204 -1.72 -20.98 -12.44
N CYS A 205 -0.75 -20.77 -11.50
CA CYS A 205 -0.70 -19.58 -10.65
C CYS A 205 -0.65 -18.30 -11.48
N ILE A 206 0.23 -18.24 -12.49
CA ILE A 206 0.35 -17.07 -13.38
C ILE A 206 -0.94 -16.81 -14.14
N ARG A 207 -1.62 -17.88 -14.61
CA ARG A 207 -2.90 -17.75 -15.32
C ARG A 207 -4.07 -17.39 -14.39
N HIS A 208 -3.99 -17.78 -13.13
CA HIS A 208 -5.01 -17.46 -12.11
C HIS A 208 -5.05 -15.95 -11.80
N CYS A 209 -3.91 -15.28 -11.90
CA CYS A 209 -3.78 -13.87 -11.59
C CYS A 209 -4.00 -12.98 -12.81
N SER A 210 -4.80 -11.92 -12.64
CA SER A 210 -4.95 -10.86 -13.62
C SER A 210 -4.77 -9.49 -12.98
N PRO A 211 -4.11 -8.54 -13.67
CA PRO A 211 -3.95 -7.19 -13.14
C PRO A 211 -5.28 -6.45 -13.17
N ARG A 212 -5.49 -5.60 -12.19
CA ARG A 212 -6.63 -4.66 -12.18
C ARG A 212 -6.32 -3.38 -12.97
N LEU A 213 -5.04 -3.07 -13.16
CA LEU A 213 -4.54 -2.01 -14.03
C LEU A 213 -3.85 -2.65 -15.23
N GLY A 214 -4.43 -2.48 -16.41
CA GLY A 214 -4.00 -3.16 -17.64
C GLY A 214 -4.73 -4.47 -17.87
N SER A 215 -4.33 -5.21 -18.89
CA SER A 215 -4.98 -6.47 -19.31
C SER A 215 -4.16 -7.72 -19.00
N ASP A 216 -2.84 -7.58 -18.92
CA ASP A 216 -1.90 -8.68 -18.72
C ASP A 216 -0.61 -8.15 -18.08
N PHE A 217 -0.10 -8.86 -17.07
CA PHE A 217 1.10 -8.47 -16.33
C PHE A 217 2.35 -8.40 -17.22
N ILE A 218 2.59 -9.43 -18.01
CA ILE A 218 3.80 -9.54 -18.83
C ILE A 218 3.77 -8.55 -19.98
N ALA A 219 2.63 -8.44 -20.67
CA ALA A 219 2.47 -7.48 -21.76
C ALA A 219 2.64 -6.04 -21.27
N THR A 220 2.05 -5.71 -20.11
CA THR A 220 2.20 -4.39 -19.47
C THR A 220 3.66 -4.10 -19.13
N ALA A 221 4.33 -5.02 -18.44
CA ALA A 221 5.73 -4.84 -18.04
C ALA A 221 6.64 -4.67 -19.28
N ARG A 222 6.48 -5.51 -20.29
CA ARG A 222 7.26 -5.42 -21.55
C ARG A 222 7.08 -4.09 -22.27
N GLY A 223 5.85 -3.57 -22.30
CA GLY A 223 5.54 -2.28 -22.92
C GLY A 223 6.09 -1.06 -22.18
N LEU A 224 6.39 -1.21 -20.90
CA LEU A 224 6.90 -0.13 -20.02
C LEU A 224 8.40 -0.23 -19.74
N LEU A 225 9.06 -1.31 -20.18
CA LEU A 225 10.45 -1.58 -19.87
C LEU A 225 11.37 -0.59 -20.60
N THR A 226 12.28 0.02 -19.82
CA THR A 226 13.38 0.84 -20.33
C THR A 226 14.72 0.15 -20.07
N ASP A 227 15.79 0.58 -20.75
CA ASP A 227 17.13 0.00 -20.52
C ASP A 227 17.61 0.18 -19.09
N SER A 228 17.31 1.31 -18.47
CA SER A 228 17.61 1.58 -17.04
C SER A 228 16.90 0.56 -16.13
N ILE A 229 15.60 0.35 -16.32
CA ILE A 229 14.84 -0.60 -15.51
C ILE A 229 15.32 -2.02 -15.78
N ARG A 230 15.63 -2.36 -17.04
CA ARG A 230 16.22 -3.67 -17.38
C ARG A 230 17.52 -3.94 -16.62
N ALA A 231 18.40 -2.95 -16.54
CA ALA A 231 19.66 -3.07 -15.80
C ALA A 231 19.43 -3.29 -14.30
N ASP A 232 18.40 -2.65 -13.72
CA ASP A 232 18.03 -2.88 -12.32
C ASP A 232 17.40 -4.26 -12.10
N LEU A 233 16.56 -4.75 -13.03
CA LEU A 233 16.00 -6.09 -12.97
C LEU A 233 17.08 -7.20 -13.03
N GLU A 234 18.15 -6.99 -13.78
CA GLU A 234 19.27 -7.94 -13.79
C GLU A 234 19.92 -8.09 -12.40
N LYS A 235 19.99 -7.00 -11.62
CA LYS A 235 20.50 -7.05 -10.23
C LYS A 235 19.59 -7.85 -9.31
N LEU A 236 18.30 -7.95 -9.64
CA LEU A 236 17.31 -8.68 -8.83
C LEU A 236 17.29 -10.20 -9.08
N ARG A 237 18.04 -10.72 -10.07
CA ARG A 237 18.08 -12.18 -10.35
C ARG A 237 18.48 -13.03 -9.14
N ALA A 238 19.32 -12.51 -8.27
CA ALA A 238 19.76 -13.17 -7.04
C ALA A 238 18.89 -12.85 -5.82
N PHE A 239 17.85 -12.03 -6.00
CA PHE A 239 16.95 -11.69 -4.91
C PHE A 239 16.25 -12.94 -4.36
N ARG A 240 16.09 -12.98 -3.04
CA ARG A 240 15.27 -13.96 -2.33
C ARG A 240 14.51 -13.25 -1.24
N PHE A 241 13.25 -13.62 -1.07
CA PHE A 241 12.47 -13.14 0.07
C PHE A 241 13.06 -13.65 1.37
N THR A 242 13.05 -12.80 2.38
CA THR A 242 13.49 -13.16 3.73
C THR A 242 12.30 -13.17 4.68
N GLY A 243 12.28 -14.16 5.58
CA GLY A 243 11.28 -14.22 6.63
C GLY A 243 11.38 -13.03 7.60
N HIS A 244 10.38 -12.87 8.43
CA HIS A 244 10.40 -11.84 9.45
C HIS A 244 11.26 -12.31 10.65
N PRO A 245 12.06 -11.42 11.27
CA PRO A 245 13.01 -11.83 12.32
C PRO A 245 12.34 -12.37 13.59
N VAL A 246 11.08 -12.00 13.84
CA VAL A 246 10.34 -12.38 15.06
C VAL A 246 9.12 -13.26 14.75
N LEU A 247 8.44 -12.99 13.65
CA LEU A 247 7.20 -13.68 13.27
C LEU A 247 7.51 -14.78 12.26
N SER A 248 7.02 -16.00 12.53
CA SER A 248 7.21 -17.12 11.63
C SER A 248 6.40 -16.94 10.35
N ILE A 249 7.09 -16.89 9.21
CA ILE A 249 6.51 -17.05 7.88
C ILE A 249 6.87 -18.45 7.41
N ASP A 250 5.91 -19.16 6.81
CA ASP A 250 6.11 -20.52 6.34
C ASP A 250 7.33 -20.62 5.39
N PRO A 251 8.39 -21.38 5.76
CA PRO A 251 9.58 -21.52 4.91
C PRO A 251 9.28 -22.12 3.54
N GLU A 252 8.33 -23.05 3.44
CA GLU A 252 7.93 -23.65 2.17
C GLU A 252 7.34 -22.59 1.23
N ARG A 253 6.54 -21.68 1.78
CA ARG A 253 6.00 -20.57 1.00
C ARG A 253 7.10 -19.63 0.51
N LEU A 254 8.06 -19.26 1.37
CA LEU A 254 9.19 -18.41 1.00
C LEU A 254 10.04 -18.99 -0.13
N GLU A 255 10.23 -20.33 -0.12
CA GLU A 255 11.00 -21.01 -1.16
C GLU A 255 10.26 -21.06 -2.51
N ARG A 256 8.93 -21.04 -2.48
CA ARG A 256 8.09 -21.11 -3.68
C ARG A 256 7.84 -19.76 -4.34
N LEU A 257 7.96 -18.66 -3.61
CA LEU A 257 7.83 -17.30 -4.12
C LEU A 257 9.12 -16.80 -4.74
#